data_8a8da203d35d39d199e0ec8a39df32fb
#
_entry.id   8a8da203d35d39d199e0ec8a39df32fb
#
_cell.length_a   1.000
_cell.length_b   1.000
_cell.length_c   1.000
_cell.angle_alpha   90.00
_cell.angle_beta   90.00
_cell.angle_gamma   90.00
#
_symmetry.space_group_name_H-M   'P 1'
#
loop_
_entity.id
_entity.type
_entity.pdbx_description
1 polymer ?
#
loop_
_entity_poly.entity_id
_entity_poly.type
_entity_poly.pdbx_seq_one_letter_code
_entity_poly.pdbx_strand_id
1 'polypeptide(L)'
;DKTEVDKIVLNPDQLVLEINTNNNNIRLNNSFAKRDRRFRLFEDIPSSHYAATYIAPNLTYNVYDGVLLGMVIHNGLTLRQPTTVFFSPQYGSKEMSLSGSFSIRHRSYFQKKKLANISYGFGVESFHFNSDQRYYRFNPQIDATFRPEGLASNKRSIVGLEMVSLHQKDQNKKL
;
A
#
# COMPACT_ATOMS: atom_id res chain seq x y z
N ASP A 1 -35.98 -18.04 -7.51
CA ASP A 1 -35.82 -16.59 -7.43
C ASP A 1 -34.34 -16.24 -7.23
N LYS A 2 -33.72 -15.75 -8.33
CA LYS A 2 -32.29 -15.33 -8.33
C LYS A 2 -32.06 -13.93 -7.74
N THR A 3 -33.07 -13.34 -7.16
CA THR A 3 -33.11 -11.92 -6.81
C THR A 3 -32.76 -11.63 -5.35
N GLU A 4 -32.55 -12.62 -4.51
CA GLU A 4 -32.41 -12.39 -3.07
C GLU A 4 -30.99 -12.55 -2.50
N VAL A 5 -30.04 -13.10 -3.24
CA VAL A 5 -28.66 -13.26 -2.74
C VAL A 5 -27.75 -12.17 -3.30
N ASP A 6 -27.52 -11.12 -2.53
CA ASP A 6 -26.61 -10.03 -2.91
C ASP A 6 -25.14 -10.37 -2.58
N LYS A 7 -24.92 -11.15 -1.53
CA LYS A 7 -23.57 -11.38 -0.99
C LYS A 7 -23.40 -12.81 -0.46
N ILE A 8 -22.26 -13.42 -0.76
CA ILE A 8 -21.81 -14.66 -0.14
C ILE A 8 -20.62 -14.30 0.78
N VAL A 9 -20.68 -14.76 2.02
CA VAL A 9 -19.62 -14.60 3.01
C VAL A 9 -19.12 -15.96 3.44
N LEU A 10 -17.83 -16.22 3.29
CA LEU A 10 -17.16 -17.39 3.80
C LEU A 10 -16.72 -17.14 5.23
N ASN A 11 -16.89 -18.11 6.14
CA ASN A 11 -16.48 -18.03 7.54
C ASN A 11 -16.94 -16.73 8.25
N PRO A 12 -18.26 -16.41 8.24
CA PRO A 12 -18.77 -15.14 8.75
C PRO A 12 -18.47 -14.92 10.24
N ASP A 13 -18.51 -15.98 11.02
CA ASP A 13 -18.31 -15.96 12.46
C ASP A 13 -16.83 -16.11 12.86
N GLN A 14 -15.93 -16.18 11.87
CA GLN A 14 -14.48 -16.33 12.06
C GLN A 14 -14.08 -17.55 12.93
N LEU A 15 -14.84 -18.63 12.85
CA LEU A 15 -14.58 -19.87 13.58
C LEU A 15 -13.32 -20.59 13.12
N VAL A 16 -12.95 -20.40 11.85
CA VAL A 16 -11.69 -20.88 11.29
C VAL A 16 -10.70 -19.74 11.25
N LEU A 17 -9.53 -19.94 11.86
CA LEU A 17 -8.45 -18.96 11.83
C LEU A 17 -7.88 -18.85 10.42
N GLU A 18 -7.99 -17.68 9.84
CA GLU A 18 -7.49 -17.34 8.51
C GLU A 18 -6.53 -16.15 8.57
N ILE A 19 -5.44 -16.24 7.86
CA ILE A 19 -4.46 -15.15 7.77
C ILE A 19 -5.00 -13.97 6.95
N ASN A 20 -5.88 -14.25 5.99
CA ASN A 20 -6.45 -13.25 5.11
C ASN A 20 -7.96 -13.42 4.97
N THR A 21 -8.71 -12.64 5.69
CA THR A 21 -10.18 -12.62 5.63
C THR A 21 -10.73 -11.73 4.52
N ASN A 22 -9.85 -11.03 3.77
CA ASN A 22 -10.26 -10.09 2.73
C ASN A 22 -10.91 -10.74 1.50
N ASN A 23 -10.63 -12.02 1.27
CA ASN A 23 -11.19 -12.81 0.17
C ASN A 23 -12.49 -13.56 0.55
N ASN A 24 -12.96 -13.45 1.78
CA ASN A 24 -14.13 -14.15 2.29
C ASN A 24 -15.48 -13.56 1.85
N ASN A 25 -15.47 -12.52 1.07
CA ASN A 25 -16.69 -11.85 0.64
C ASN A 25 -16.77 -11.77 -0.88
N ILE A 26 -17.87 -12.26 -1.44
CA ILE A 26 -18.21 -12.15 -2.87
C ILE A 26 -19.61 -11.57 -2.98
N ARG A 27 -19.77 -10.47 -3.70
CA ARG A 27 -21.08 -9.97 -4.12
C ARG A 27 -21.42 -10.50 -5.52
N LEU A 28 -22.67 -10.88 -5.71
CA LEU A 28 -23.12 -11.51 -6.95
C LEU A 28 -23.60 -10.49 -7.98
N ASN A 29 -24.09 -9.33 -7.54
CA ASN A 29 -24.77 -8.35 -8.40
C ASN A 29 -23.92 -7.13 -8.80
N ASN A 30 -22.68 -7.00 -8.34
CA ASN A 30 -21.85 -5.86 -8.70
C ASN A 30 -20.36 -6.20 -8.71
N SER A 31 -19.73 -6.10 -9.87
CA SER A 31 -18.31 -6.39 -10.08
C SER A 31 -17.36 -5.51 -9.24
N PHE A 32 -17.84 -4.37 -8.77
CA PHE A 32 -17.13 -3.44 -7.90
C PHE A 32 -17.70 -3.46 -6.47
N ALA A 33 -17.87 -4.64 -5.91
CA ALA A 33 -18.35 -4.82 -4.54
C ALA A 33 -17.47 -4.08 -3.54
N LYS A 34 -17.80 -2.83 -3.29
CA LYS A 34 -17.15 -2.05 -2.23
C LYS A 34 -17.59 -2.63 -0.88
N ARG A 35 -16.64 -3.18 -0.12
CA ARG A 35 -16.84 -3.38 1.31
C ARG A 35 -17.04 -2.02 1.96
N ASP A 36 -17.84 -1.96 3.01
CA ASP A 36 -17.92 -0.78 3.84
C ASP A 36 -16.51 -0.40 4.30
N ARG A 37 -16.16 0.86 4.17
CA ARG A 37 -14.85 1.36 4.61
C ARG A 37 -14.98 1.97 5.98
N ARG A 38 -14.05 1.62 6.87
CA ARG A 38 -13.96 2.19 8.22
C ARG A 38 -12.56 2.73 8.46
N PHE A 39 -12.52 3.91 9.06
CA PHE A 39 -11.27 4.47 9.58
C PHE A 39 -11.00 3.90 10.97
N ARG A 40 -9.76 3.50 11.20
CA ARG A 40 -9.28 2.99 12.48
C ARG A 40 -8.00 3.70 12.88
N LEU A 41 -7.87 4.00 14.16
CA LEU A 41 -6.61 4.46 14.73
C LEU A 41 -5.72 3.22 14.95
N PHE A 42 -4.49 3.30 14.46
CA PHE A 42 -3.50 2.22 14.46
C PHE A 42 -3.96 0.97 13.68
N GLU A 43 -2.98 0.13 13.33
CA GLU A 43 -3.28 -1.12 12.63
C GLU A 43 -3.80 -2.17 13.61
N ASP A 44 -4.84 -2.87 13.20
CA ASP A 44 -5.51 -3.91 13.94
C ASP A 44 -5.72 -5.14 13.05
N ILE A 45 -6.23 -6.21 13.63
CA ILE A 45 -6.56 -7.45 12.90
C ILE A 45 -7.59 -7.13 11.82
N PRO A 46 -7.32 -7.49 10.55
CA PRO A 46 -8.25 -7.25 9.46
C PRO A 46 -9.59 -7.94 9.67
N SER A 47 -10.67 -7.22 9.41
CA SER A 47 -12.02 -7.76 9.48
C SER A 47 -12.50 -8.29 8.13
N SER A 48 -13.25 -9.40 8.14
CA SER A 48 -13.95 -9.90 6.95
C SER A 48 -15.14 -9.02 6.54
N HIS A 49 -15.70 -8.24 7.45
CA HIS A 49 -16.93 -7.48 7.23
C HIS A 49 -16.71 -6.11 6.58
N TYR A 50 -15.56 -5.49 6.78
CA TYR A 50 -15.26 -4.15 6.25
C TYR A 50 -13.80 -4.02 5.80
N ALA A 51 -13.55 -3.07 4.93
CA ALA A 51 -12.18 -2.67 4.58
C ALA A 51 -11.74 -1.54 5.52
N ALA A 52 -10.65 -1.76 6.26
CA ALA A 52 -10.10 -0.74 7.14
C ALA A 52 -9.14 0.19 6.39
N THR A 53 -9.19 1.46 6.77
CA THR A 53 -8.13 2.45 6.50
C THR A 53 -7.59 2.89 7.84
N TYR A 54 -6.32 2.65 8.05
CA TYR A 54 -5.64 2.92 9.32
C TYR A 54 -4.99 4.29 9.28
N ILE A 55 -5.06 4.99 10.39
CA ILE A 55 -4.45 6.30 10.59
C ILE A 55 -3.65 6.24 11.86
N ALA A 56 -2.38 6.64 11.80
CA ALA A 56 -1.52 6.74 12.96
C ALA A 56 -0.76 8.08 12.94
N PRO A 57 -0.49 8.70 14.09
CA PRO A 57 0.37 9.86 14.15
C PRO A 57 1.79 9.46 13.72
N ASN A 58 2.48 10.35 13.05
CA ASN A 58 3.86 10.19 12.64
C ASN A 58 4.68 11.39 13.12
N LEU A 59 5.69 11.11 13.91
CA LEU A 59 6.65 12.09 14.41
C LEU A 59 8.05 11.64 14.01
N THR A 60 8.72 12.45 13.21
CA THR A 60 10.10 12.18 12.78
C THR A 60 10.95 13.44 12.94
N TYR A 61 12.25 13.27 12.81
CA TYR A 61 13.20 14.37 12.86
C TYR A 61 14.17 14.28 11.69
N ASN A 62 14.36 15.40 11.03
CA ASN A 62 15.38 15.61 10.02
C ASN A 62 16.12 16.91 10.35
N VAL A 63 17.44 16.92 10.24
CA VAL A 63 18.30 18.08 10.56
C VAL A 63 17.89 19.34 9.80
N TYR A 64 17.39 19.20 8.60
CA TYR A 64 17.01 20.31 7.72
C TYR A 64 15.55 20.74 7.94
N ASP A 65 14.61 19.81 8.03
CA ASP A 65 13.18 20.09 8.26
C ASP A 65 12.83 20.32 9.74
N GLY A 66 13.75 19.98 10.66
CA GLY A 66 13.48 19.99 12.09
C GLY A 66 12.58 18.83 12.53
N VAL A 67 11.67 19.11 13.43
CA VAL A 67 10.62 18.15 13.82
C VAL A 67 9.55 18.10 12.74
N LEU A 68 9.29 16.93 12.24
CA LEU A 68 8.23 16.67 11.24
C LEU A 68 7.05 16.03 11.94
N LEU A 69 5.94 16.74 11.95
CA LEU A 69 4.65 16.28 12.49
C LEU A 69 3.74 15.88 11.34
N GLY A 70 3.13 14.71 11.44
CA GLY A 70 2.25 14.23 10.39
C GLY A 70 1.42 13.05 10.80
N MET A 71 0.95 12.34 9.81
CA MET A 71 0.20 11.11 9.97
C MET A 71 0.58 10.08 8.91
N VAL A 72 0.39 8.82 9.25
CA VAL A 72 0.46 7.71 8.30
C VAL A 72 -0.96 7.23 8.04
N ILE A 73 -1.31 7.12 6.78
CA ILE A 73 -2.59 6.59 6.30
C ILE A 73 -2.29 5.40 5.40
N HIS A 74 -2.82 4.23 5.72
CA HIS A 74 -2.61 3.02 4.94
C HIS A 74 -3.79 2.04 5.05
N ASN A 75 -3.85 1.07 4.16
CA ASN A 75 -4.90 0.04 4.17
C ASN A 75 -4.46 -1.31 4.76
N GLY A 76 -3.36 -1.32 5.52
CA GLY A 76 -2.74 -2.49 6.14
C GLY A 76 -1.36 -2.78 5.55
N LEU A 77 -0.35 -2.85 6.42
CA LEU A 77 1.05 -3.10 6.07
C LEU A 77 1.47 -4.52 6.46
N THR A 78 0.87 -5.05 7.53
CA THR A 78 1.24 -6.35 8.12
C THR A 78 0.80 -7.52 7.25
N LEU A 79 -0.40 -7.49 6.71
CA LEU A 79 -0.93 -8.55 5.85
C LEU A 79 -0.88 -8.16 4.37
N ARG A 80 -0.45 -9.09 3.53
CA ARG A 80 -0.39 -8.89 2.08
C ARG A 80 -1.79 -8.73 1.50
N GLN A 81 -2.06 -7.53 1.02
CA GLN A 81 -3.27 -7.22 0.28
C GLN A 81 -2.99 -7.15 -1.22
N PRO A 82 -4.01 -7.41 -2.09
CA PRO A 82 -3.85 -7.23 -3.52
C PRO A 82 -3.41 -5.82 -3.90
N THR A 83 -3.98 -4.81 -3.25
CA THR A 83 -3.58 -3.41 -3.42
C THR A 83 -3.20 -2.85 -2.08
N THR A 84 -1.98 -2.35 -1.96
CA THR A 84 -1.49 -1.62 -0.77
C THR A 84 -1.34 -0.15 -1.12
N VAL A 85 -1.82 0.70 -0.23
CA VAL A 85 -1.69 2.15 -0.32
C VAL A 85 -1.07 2.65 0.98
N PHE A 86 -0.08 3.49 0.85
CA PHE A 86 0.60 4.15 1.95
C PHE A 86 0.72 5.64 1.64
N PHE A 87 0.34 6.48 2.58
CA PHE A 87 0.44 7.93 2.48
C PHE A 87 0.89 8.51 3.82
N SER A 88 1.97 9.25 3.81
CA SER A 88 2.56 9.84 5.02
C SER A 88 2.91 11.32 4.79
N PRO A 89 1.93 12.22 4.85
CA PRO A 89 2.18 13.65 4.82
C PRO A 89 2.72 14.11 6.17
N GLN A 90 3.72 15.00 6.13
CA GLN A 90 4.38 15.55 7.30
C GLN A 90 4.65 17.04 7.09
N TYR A 91 4.59 17.83 8.15
CA TYR A 91 4.91 19.25 8.15
C TYR A 91 6.16 19.50 9.00
N GLY A 92 7.17 20.10 8.39
CA GLY A 92 8.45 20.41 9.03
C GLY A 92 8.40 21.73 9.80
N SER A 93 8.88 21.69 11.04
CA SER A 93 8.85 22.85 11.94
C SER A 93 9.85 23.95 11.57
N LYS A 94 10.98 23.60 10.93
CA LYS A 94 12.05 24.53 10.60
C LYS A 94 11.82 25.21 9.26
N GLU A 95 11.55 24.44 8.22
CA GLU A 95 11.32 24.98 6.87
C GLU A 95 9.84 25.33 6.61
N MET A 96 8.96 25.11 7.59
CA MET A 96 7.51 25.39 7.51
C MET A 96 6.90 24.87 6.20
N SER A 97 7.29 23.67 5.78
CA SER A 97 6.97 23.10 4.48
C SER A 97 6.40 21.70 4.60
N LEU A 98 5.59 21.30 3.63
CA LEU A 98 5.03 19.97 3.54
C LEU A 98 6.05 19.01 2.92
N SER A 99 6.31 17.90 3.60
CA SER A 99 7.16 16.78 3.17
C SER A 99 6.40 15.49 3.31
N GLY A 100 6.99 14.37 2.89
CA GLY A 100 6.41 13.05 3.10
C GLY A 100 6.50 12.13 1.91
N SER A 101 5.72 11.06 1.98
CA SER A 101 5.76 10.00 0.99
C SER A 101 4.36 9.46 0.66
N PHE A 102 4.22 8.97 -0.57
CA PHE A 102 3.06 8.22 -1.03
C PHE A 102 3.54 7.01 -1.81
N SER A 103 2.91 5.87 -1.61
CA SER A 103 3.12 4.72 -2.48
C SER A 103 1.84 3.92 -2.69
N ILE A 104 1.73 3.35 -3.88
CA ILE A 104 0.69 2.41 -4.24
C ILE A 104 1.31 1.22 -4.95
N ARG A 105 0.91 0.02 -4.56
CA ARG A 105 1.32 -1.23 -5.21
C ARG A 105 0.12 -2.13 -5.38
N HIS A 106 -0.05 -2.66 -6.58
CA HIS A 106 -1.06 -3.67 -6.88
C HIS A 106 -0.39 -4.99 -7.24
N ARG A 107 -0.96 -6.10 -6.75
CA ARG A 107 -0.51 -7.45 -7.03
C ARG A 107 -1.65 -8.31 -7.53
N SER A 108 -1.49 -8.81 -8.75
CA SER A 108 -2.41 -9.77 -9.36
C SER A 108 -1.85 -11.19 -9.22
N TYR A 109 -2.66 -12.10 -8.71
CA TYR A 109 -2.31 -13.51 -8.51
C TYR A 109 -2.92 -14.38 -9.59
N PHE A 110 -2.13 -15.32 -10.10
CA PHE A 110 -2.57 -16.26 -11.12
C PHE A 110 -2.57 -17.69 -10.56
N GLN A 111 -3.71 -18.36 -10.67
CA GLN A 111 -3.82 -19.76 -10.30
C GLN A 111 -3.44 -20.66 -11.50
N LYS A 112 -2.87 -21.84 -11.22
CA LYS A 112 -2.56 -22.89 -12.22
C LYS A 112 -1.64 -22.45 -13.38
N LYS A 113 -0.84 -21.40 -13.22
CA LYS A 113 0.13 -20.93 -14.23
C LYS A 113 1.55 -20.94 -13.65
N LYS A 114 2.57 -21.04 -14.51
CA LYS A 114 3.98 -20.83 -14.11
C LYS A 114 4.19 -19.44 -13.49
N LEU A 115 3.53 -18.43 -14.04
CA LEU A 115 3.46 -17.10 -13.45
C LEU A 115 2.56 -17.13 -12.22
N ALA A 116 3.14 -16.89 -11.05
CA ALA A 116 2.43 -16.89 -9.78
C ALA A 116 1.73 -15.57 -9.50
N ASN A 117 2.43 -14.46 -9.71
CA ASN A 117 1.88 -13.12 -9.58
C ASN A 117 2.68 -12.10 -10.40
N ILE A 118 2.02 -10.99 -10.70
CA ILE A 118 2.63 -9.75 -11.16
C ILE A 118 2.31 -8.67 -10.13
N SER A 119 3.32 -7.93 -9.72
CA SER A 119 3.17 -6.78 -8.84
C SER A 119 3.68 -5.54 -9.56
N TYR A 120 2.93 -4.46 -9.49
CA TYR A 120 3.32 -3.18 -10.08
C TYR A 120 2.84 -2.03 -9.20
N GLY A 121 3.55 -0.93 -9.27
CA GLY A 121 3.22 0.24 -8.46
C GLY A 121 4.27 1.33 -8.60
N PHE A 122 4.08 2.37 -7.81
CA PHE A 122 5.05 3.45 -7.71
C PHE A 122 5.05 4.07 -6.32
N GLY A 123 6.16 4.70 -6.00
CA GLY A 123 6.35 5.55 -4.84
C GLY A 123 6.75 6.95 -5.25
N VAL A 124 6.33 7.93 -4.45
CA VAL A 124 6.82 9.30 -4.52
C VAL A 124 7.17 9.77 -3.13
N GLU A 125 8.27 10.50 -2.99
CA GLU A 125 8.67 11.09 -1.72
C GLU A 125 9.35 12.44 -1.94
N SER A 126 9.26 13.31 -0.94
CA SER A 126 9.92 14.60 -0.97
C SER A 126 10.33 15.01 0.43
N PHE A 127 11.62 15.29 0.60
CA PHE A 127 12.24 15.78 1.83
C PHE A 127 13.37 16.75 1.52
N HIS A 128 13.72 17.60 2.49
CA HIS A 128 14.92 18.41 2.39
C HIS A 128 16.16 17.58 2.74
N PHE A 129 17.22 17.78 1.97
CA PHE A 129 18.53 17.18 2.21
C PHE A 129 19.60 18.24 2.44
N ASN A 130 19.24 19.52 2.31
CA ASN A 130 20.02 20.69 2.68
C ASN A 130 19.04 21.85 2.99
N SER A 131 19.50 22.93 3.62
CA SER A 131 18.65 24.04 4.08
C SER A 131 17.77 24.65 2.99
N ASP A 132 18.29 24.73 1.74
CA ASP A 132 17.54 25.31 0.62
C ASP A 132 17.29 24.32 -0.52
N GLN A 133 17.58 23.05 -0.30
CA GLN A 133 17.56 22.05 -1.35
C GLN A 133 16.63 20.90 -0.99
N ARG A 134 15.69 20.65 -1.88
CA ARG A 134 14.69 19.60 -1.75
C ARG A 134 14.81 18.61 -2.89
N TYR A 135 14.68 17.33 -2.59
CA TYR A 135 14.53 16.31 -3.62
C TYR A 135 13.09 15.84 -3.75
N TYR A 136 12.78 15.43 -4.94
CA TYR A 136 11.57 14.67 -5.28
C TYR A 136 12.03 13.36 -5.89
N ARG A 137 11.63 12.27 -5.28
CA ARG A 137 11.91 10.92 -5.78
C ARG A 137 10.63 10.32 -6.35
N PHE A 138 10.73 9.79 -7.55
CA PHE A 138 9.71 8.97 -8.18
C PHE A 138 10.27 7.60 -8.47
N ASN A 139 9.58 6.56 -8.02
CA ASN A 139 10.08 5.18 -8.04
C ASN A 139 9.00 4.22 -8.53
N PRO A 140 8.77 4.10 -9.85
CA PRO A 140 7.92 3.07 -10.44
C PRO A 140 8.63 1.72 -10.44
N GLN A 141 7.87 0.64 -10.22
CA GLN A 141 8.37 -0.70 -10.14
C GLN A 141 7.35 -1.72 -10.68
N ILE A 142 7.87 -2.77 -11.30
CA ILE A 142 7.10 -3.94 -11.73
C ILE A 142 7.91 -5.19 -11.46
N ASP A 143 7.29 -6.21 -10.90
CA ASP A 143 7.91 -7.52 -10.69
C ASP A 143 6.96 -8.66 -11.04
N ALA A 144 7.53 -9.72 -11.59
CA ALA A 144 6.85 -10.96 -11.92
C ALA A 144 7.49 -12.11 -11.12
N THR A 145 6.67 -12.87 -10.41
CA THR A 145 7.11 -14.05 -9.67
C THR A 145 6.68 -15.31 -10.38
N PHE A 146 7.62 -16.19 -10.64
CA PHE A 146 7.38 -17.49 -11.27
C PHE A 146 7.52 -18.60 -10.24
N ARG A 147 6.72 -19.65 -10.39
CA ARG A 147 6.79 -20.89 -9.62
C ARG A 147 7.11 -22.07 -10.54
N PRO A 148 7.85 -23.06 -10.07
CA PRO A 148 8.04 -24.32 -10.81
C PRO A 148 6.72 -25.09 -10.93
N GLU A 149 6.68 -26.06 -11.81
CA GLU A 149 5.49 -26.88 -12.06
C GLU A 149 5.10 -27.77 -10.88
N GLY A 150 6.05 -28.19 -10.06
CA GLY A 150 5.82 -29.03 -8.89
C GLY A 150 5.34 -28.25 -7.67
N LEU A 151 4.20 -28.62 -7.09
CA LEU A 151 3.65 -28.01 -5.87
C LEU A 151 4.58 -28.12 -4.65
N ALA A 152 5.40 -29.16 -4.59
CA ALA A 152 6.34 -29.41 -3.49
C ALA A 152 7.61 -28.54 -3.54
N SER A 153 7.86 -27.82 -4.63
CA SER A 153 9.06 -27.01 -4.76
C SER A 153 8.91 -25.64 -4.08
N ASN A 154 9.84 -25.34 -3.19
CA ASN A 154 9.95 -24.02 -2.53
C ASN A 154 10.70 -22.97 -3.38
N LYS A 155 11.20 -23.37 -4.57
CA LYS A 155 11.92 -22.45 -5.46
C LYS A 155 10.95 -21.41 -6.03
N ARG A 156 11.41 -20.16 -6.14
CA ARG A 156 10.70 -19.06 -6.80
C ARG A 156 11.72 -18.27 -7.61
N SER A 157 11.36 -17.89 -8.82
CA SER A 157 12.15 -16.97 -9.65
C SER A 157 11.41 -15.64 -9.68
N ILE A 158 12.11 -14.55 -9.43
CA ILE A 158 11.55 -13.20 -9.47
C ILE A 158 12.34 -12.42 -10.51
N VAL A 159 11.62 -11.79 -11.42
CA VAL A 159 12.15 -10.85 -12.41
C VAL A 159 11.45 -9.53 -12.17
N GLY A 160 12.23 -8.48 -11.96
CA GLY A 160 11.70 -7.16 -11.69
C GLY A 160 12.45 -6.08 -12.42
N LEU A 161 11.77 -4.97 -12.62
CA LEU A 161 12.30 -3.72 -13.14
C LEU A 161 11.87 -2.60 -12.22
N GLU A 162 12.83 -1.81 -11.81
CA GLU A 162 12.65 -0.64 -10.95
C GLU A 162 13.38 0.53 -11.58
N MET A 163 12.73 1.69 -11.61
CA MET A 163 13.35 2.94 -12.02
C MET A 163 13.34 3.90 -10.83
N VAL A 164 14.42 4.62 -10.64
CA VAL A 164 14.50 5.70 -9.65
C VAL A 164 14.79 6.99 -10.38
N SER A 165 13.85 7.92 -10.34
CA SER A 165 14.02 9.28 -10.84
C SER A 165 14.15 10.23 -9.66
N LEU A 166 15.23 10.98 -9.60
CA LEU A 166 15.49 11.98 -8.58
C LEU A 166 15.53 13.35 -9.25
N HIS A 167 14.69 14.25 -8.76
CA HIS A 167 14.69 15.64 -9.17
C HIS A 167 15.03 16.52 -7.97
N GLN A 168 16.07 17.32 -8.11
CA GLN A 168 16.52 18.27 -7.09
C GLN A 168 15.99 19.66 -7.44
N LYS A 169 15.37 20.32 -6.47
CA LYS A 169 14.92 21.71 -6.59
C LYS A 169 15.71 22.59 -5.64
N ASP A 170 16.31 23.61 -6.19
CA ASP A 170 17.00 24.69 -5.46
C ASP A 170 15.99 25.81 -5.19
N GLN A 171 15.68 26.12 -3.93
CA GLN A 171 14.67 27.13 -3.58
C GLN A 171 15.17 28.56 -3.81
N ASN A 172 16.49 28.75 -3.85
CA ASN A 172 17.10 30.10 -4.02
C ASN A 172 17.25 30.55 -5.47
N LYS A 173 16.98 29.73 -6.47
CA LYS A 173 16.87 30.18 -7.86
C LYS A 173 15.47 30.74 -8.13
N LYS A 174 15.20 31.96 -7.70
CA LYS A 174 14.15 32.79 -8.33
C LYS A 174 14.59 33.06 -9.78
N LEU A 175 13.79 32.56 -10.73
CA LEU A 175 13.83 32.96 -12.12
C LEU A 175 13.49 34.44 -12.23
#